data_347052b9b9cd03a3ea4a64acfdb7ba81
#
_entry.id   347052b9b9cd03a3ea4a64acfdb7ba81
#
_cell.length_a   1.000
_cell.length_b   1.000
_cell.length_c   1.000
_cell.angle_alpha   90.00
_cell.angle_beta   90.00
_cell.angle_gamma   90.00
#
_symmetry.space_group_name_H-M   'P 1'
#
loop_
_entity.id
_entity.type
_entity.pdbx_description
1 polymer ?
#
loop_
_entity_poly.entity_id
_entity_poly.type
_entity_poly.pdbx_seq_one_letter_code
_entity_poly.pdbx_strand_id
1 'polypeptide(L)' 'MIILDNNDKLSITVDEAAKLLGVGRNTMLEFVKMDRFPAIKLKRKIIIDKEALPKWFSNNYGKYTY' A
#
# COMPACT_ATOMS: atom_id res chain seq x y z
N MET A 1 -13.80 -16.73 -13.21
CA MET A 1 -12.79 -16.16 -12.31
C MET A 1 -11.54 -15.74 -13.10
N ILE A 2 -11.02 -14.60 -12.77
CA ILE A 2 -9.82 -14.12 -13.44
C ILE A 2 -8.59 -14.61 -12.67
N ILE A 3 -7.67 -15.23 -13.38
CA ILE A 3 -6.43 -15.67 -12.76
C ILE A 3 -5.38 -14.60 -13.03
N LEU A 4 -4.85 -14.04 -11.96
CA LEU A 4 -3.83 -13.00 -12.06
C LEU A 4 -2.47 -13.62 -11.78
N ASP A 5 -1.50 -13.31 -12.62
CA ASP A 5 -0.14 -13.73 -12.34
C ASP A 5 0.51 -12.72 -11.40
N ASN A 6 1.78 -12.94 -11.07
CA ASN A 6 2.47 -12.10 -10.09
C ASN A 6 2.62 -10.65 -10.55
N ASN A 7 2.58 -10.42 -11.84
CA ASN A 7 2.77 -9.06 -12.37
C ASN A 7 1.47 -8.28 -12.41
N ASP A 8 0.35 -8.97 -12.40
CA ASP A 8 -0.96 -8.35 -12.59
C ASP A 8 -1.84 -8.40 -11.35
N LYS A 9 -1.32 -8.82 -10.24
CA LYS A 9 -2.15 -8.93 -9.04
C LYS A 9 -2.61 -7.54 -8.58
N LEU A 10 -3.83 -7.49 -8.08
CA LEU A 10 -4.45 -6.25 -7.64
C LEU A 10 -4.04 -5.86 -6.22
N SER A 11 -3.50 -6.78 -5.47
CA SER A 11 -3.08 -6.52 -4.11
C SER A 11 -1.60 -6.82 -3.94
N ILE A 12 -0.97 -6.12 -3.00
CA ILE A 12 0.46 -6.28 -2.73
C ILE A 12 0.67 -6.31 -1.23
N THR A 13 1.84 -6.79 -0.85
CA THR A 13 2.22 -6.83 0.57
C THR A 13 2.78 -5.48 1.01
N VAL A 14 2.98 -5.35 2.32
CA VAL A 14 3.61 -4.15 2.88
C VAL A 14 5.00 -3.94 2.27
N ASP A 15 5.76 -5.02 2.15
CA ASP A 15 7.11 -4.91 1.59
C ASP A 15 7.10 -4.46 0.15
N GLU A 16 6.17 -5.00 -0.64
CA GLU A 16 6.05 -4.60 -2.05
C GLU A 16 5.62 -3.15 -2.16
N ALA A 17 4.67 -2.73 -1.32
CA ALA A 17 4.21 -1.34 -1.34
C ALA A 17 5.33 -0.38 -0.94
N ALA A 18 6.13 -0.77 0.03
CA ALA A 18 7.27 0.06 0.45
C ALA A 18 8.24 0.25 -0.71
N LYS A 19 8.50 -0.80 -1.47
CA LYS A 19 9.37 -0.70 -2.64
C LYS A 19 8.79 0.21 -3.72
N LEU A 20 7.49 0.11 -3.93
CA LEU A 20 6.84 0.95 -4.93
C LEU A 20 6.93 2.43 -4.58
N LEU A 21 6.79 2.76 -3.31
CA LEU A 21 6.86 4.14 -2.87
C LEU A 21 8.28 4.60 -2.57
N GLY A 22 9.23 3.68 -2.52
CA GLY A 22 10.60 4.03 -2.23
C GLY A 22 10.84 4.40 -0.77
N VAL A 23 10.10 3.78 0.14
CA VAL A 23 10.23 4.06 1.57
C VAL A 23 10.62 2.79 2.31
N GLY A 24 11.04 2.93 3.55
CA GLY A 24 11.35 1.78 4.39
C GLY A 24 10.10 1.07 4.86
N ARG A 25 10.28 -0.16 5.32
CA ARG A 25 9.15 -0.95 5.80
C ARG A 25 8.45 -0.31 6.99
N ASN A 26 9.24 0.24 7.92
CA ASN A 26 8.64 0.88 9.10
C ASN A 26 7.81 2.10 8.70
N THR A 27 8.27 2.87 7.73
CA THR A 27 7.50 4.00 7.23
C THR A 27 6.20 3.52 6.59
N MET A 28 6.27 2.43 5.84
CA MET A 28 5.09 1.87 5.21
C MET A 28 4.07 1.41 6.26
N LEU A 29 4.55 0.81 7.34
CA LEU A 29 3.67 0.39 8.42
C LEU A 29 2.97 1.58 9.08
N GLU A 30 3.66 2.71 9.17
CA GLU A 30 3.03 3.94 9.66
C GLU A 30 1.92 4.39 8.73
N PHE A 31 2.15 4.33 7.43
CA PHE A 31 1.14 4.70 6.45
C PHE A 31 -0.10 3.82 6.58
N VAL A 32 0.09 2.53 6.80
CA VAL A 32 -1.02 1.59 6.91
C VAL A 32 -1.96 1.95 8.05
N LYS A 33 -1.45 2.61 9.07
CA LYS A 33 -2.25 3.01 10.23
C LYS A 33 -3.07 4.27 9.99
N MET A 34 -2.81 4.98 8.91
CA MET A 34 -3.49 6.23 8.62
C MET A 34 -4.90 6.00 8.14
N ASP A 35 -5.76 6.99 8.38
CA ASP A 35 -7.14 6.93 7.92
C ASP A 35 -7.19 6.83 6.40
N ARG A 36 -8.14 6.05 5.92
CA ARG A 36 -8.41 5.92 4.49
C ARG A 36 -7.27 5.32 3.69
N PHE A 37 -6.30 4.73 4.37
CA PHE A 37 -5.26 4.02 3.65
C PHE A 37 -5.88 2.78 2.98
N PRO A 38 -5.59 2.52 1.71
CA PRO A 38 -6.22 1.43 0.97
C PRO A 38 -5.61 0.07 1.33
N ALA A 39 -5.96 -0.42 2.52
CA ALA A 39 -5.45 -1.70 2.99
C ALA A 39 -6.53 -2.46 3.72
N ILE A 40 -6.43 -3.76 3.65
CA ILE A 40 -7.27 -4.67 4.40
C ILE A 40 -6.38 -5.42 5.38
N LYS A 41 -6.72 -5.34 6.65
CA LYS A 41 -5.95 -6.01 7.69
C LYS A 41 -6.58 -7.35 8.01
N LEU A 42 -5.84 -8.40 7.76
CA LEU A 42 -6.25 -9.74 8.12
C LEU A 42 -5.49 -10.15 9.38
N LYS A 43 -5.85 -11.28 9.95
CA LYS A 43 -5.25 -11.68 11.23
C LYS A 43 -3.74 -11.69 11.20
N ARG A 44 -3.15 -12.16 10.11
CA ARG A 44 -1.71 -12.35 10.04
C ARG A 44 -1.03 -11.61 8.93
N LYS A 45 -1.80 -10.83 8.16
CA LYS A 45 -1.18 -10.10 7.07
C LYS A 45 -1.98 -8.88 6.70
N ILE A 46 -1.35 -8.00 5.97
CA ILE A 46 -1.96 -6.79 5.48
C ILE A 46 -1.89 -6.84 3.98
N ILE A 47 -3.02 -6.61 3.34
CA ILE A 47 -3.13 -6.57 1.89
C ILE A 47 -3.41 -5.14 1.46
N ILE A 48 -2.61 -4.62 0.54
CA ILE A 48 -2.73 -3.25 0.09
C ILE A 48 -3.23 -3.24 -1.34
N ASP A 49 -4.20 -2.37 -1.62
CA ASP A 49 -4.73 -2.20 -2.98
C ASP A 49 -3.69 -1.51 -3.84
N LYS A 50 -3.17 -2.24 -4.80
CA LYS A 50 -2.10 -1.74 -5.65
C LYS A 50 -2.53 -0.52 -6.48
N GLU A 51 -3.77 -0.51 -6.96
CA GLU A 51 -4.24 0.59 -7.79
C GLU A 51 -4.55 1.84 -6.98
N ALA A 52 -5.05 1.65 -5.78
CA ALA A 52 -5.42 2.80 -4.94
C ALA A 52 -4.21 3.43 -4.27
N LEU A 53 -3.11 2.71 -4.15
CA LEU A 53 -1.94 3.20 -3.44
C LEU A 53 -1.37 4.49 -4.03
N PRO A 54 -1.14 4.58 -5.35
CA PRO A 54 -0.63 5.84 -5.92
C PRO A 54 -1.59 6.99 -5.71
N LYS A 55 -2.89 6.73 -5.79
CA LYS A 55 -3.89 7.77 -5.58
C LYS A 55 -3.88 8.26 -4.15
N TRP A 56 -3.77 7.34 -3.21
CA TRP A 56 -3.68 7.70 -1.80
C TRP A 56 -2.43 8.55 -1.56
N PHE A 57 -1.32 8.12 -2.11
CA PHE A 57 -0.06 8.84 -1.92
C PHE A 57 -0.15 10.25 -2.47
N SER A 58 -0.71 10.41 -3.66
CA SER A 58 -0.86 11.73 -4.26
C SER A 58 -1.72 12.64 -3.40
N ASN A 59 -2.82 12.11 -2.87
CA ASN A 59 -3.72 12.90 -2.05
C ASN A 59 -3.09 13.34 -0.73
N ASN A 60 -2.12 12.59 -0.26
CA ASN A 60 -1.52 12.87 1.04
C ASN A 60 -0.11 13.42 0.96
N TYR A 61 0.42 13.54 -0.23
CA TYR A 61 1.80 13.92 -0.43
C TYR A 61 2.15 15.23 0.27
N GLY A 62 1.35 16.24 0.07
CA GLY A 62 1.62 17.56 0.65
C GLY A 62 1.50 17.60 2.16
N LYS A 63 0.80 16.63 2.74
CA LYS A 63 0.61 16.57 4.18
C LYS A 63 1.81 15.96 4.91
N TYR A 64 2.54 15.10 4.24
CA TYR A 64 3.58 14.30 4.90
C TYR A 64 4.96 14.53 4.35
N THR A 65 5.13 15.48 3.47
CA THR A 65 6.43 15.75 2.87
C THR A 65 7.31 16.61 3.76
N TYR A 66 6.73 17.40 4.55
CA TYR A 66 7.43 18.22 5.54
C TYR A 66 6.57 18.56 6.65
#